data_ad43ea7587873a45db9cab9628d0361c
#
_entry.id   ad43ea7587873a45db9cab9628d0361c
#
_cell.length_a   1.000
_cell.length_b   1.000
_cell.length_c   1.000
_cell.angle_alpha   90.00
_cell.angle_beta   90.00
_cell.angle_gamma   90.00
#
_symmetry.space_group_name_H-M   'P 1'
#
loop_
_entity.id
_entity.type
_entity.pdbx_description
1 polymer ?
#
loop_
_entity_poly.entity_id
_entity_poly.type
_entity_poly.pdbx_seq_one_letter_code
_entity_poly.pdbx_strand_id
1 'polypeptide(L)'
;MPSIRQWRFASLPTYLSAAQVRTVLDGCDRASSTGRRDYAILMLLSKLGLRANEVATLTLDDVDWRAGEMLVRAKGRQRAAMPIPLDVGAAVVAYLRDGRPKSSCRELFVRSLAPHIGFRSGSAITMIAKIARERAGIRGYARQGAHIFRHSLATELLRSGATLSEIGQLLWHKSHDTTRNYAKVDIGALRALSLSWPGGAQ
;
A
#
# COMPACT_ATOMS: atom_id res chain seq x y z
N MET A 1 -31.55 13.77 25.90
CA MET A 1 -30.10 13.97 25.81
C MET A 1 -29.69 13.59 24.42
N PRO A 2 -29.17 14.50 23.56
CA PRO A 2 -28.68 14.14 22.21
C PRO A 2 -27.43 13.28 22.38
N SER A 3 -27.44 12.09 21.75
CA SER A 3 -26.27 11.22 21.72
C SER A 3 -25.16 11.88 20.89
N ILE A 4 -24.06 12.25 21.52
CA ILE A 4 -22.86 12.73 20.85
C ILE A 4 -22.37 11.57 19.98
N ARG A 5 -22.43 11.73 18.65
CA ARG A 5 -21.82 10.77 17.71
C ARG A 5 -20.33 10.68 18.04
N GLN A 6 -19.92 9.56 18.63
CA GLN A 6 -18.50 9.27 18.81
C GLN A 6 -17.82 9.32 17.45
N TRP A 7 -16.85 10.21 17.33
CA TRP A 7 -16.07 10.35 16.08
C TRP A 7 -15.34 9.04 15.80
N ARG A 8 -15.79 8.31 14.79
CA ARG A 8 -15.16 7.07 14.32
C ARG A 8 -13.68 7.21 13.93
N PHE A 9 -13.12 8.41 14.00
CA PHE A 9 -11.80 8.79 13.56
C PHE A 9 -10.93 9.38 14.68
N ALA A 10 -11.18 9.00 15.94
CA ALA A 10 -10.45 9.54 17.09
C ALA A 10 -8.99 9.07 17.20
N SER A 11 -8.60 7.98 16.50
CA SER A 11 -7.21 7.51 16.49
C SER A 11 -6.46 7.97 15.25
N LEU A 12 -5.22 8.44 15.45
CA LEU A 12 -4.29 8.73 14.34
C LEU A 12 -4.09 7.46 13.51
N PRO A 13 -4.07 7.57 12.16
CA PRO A 13 -3.74 6.43 11.31
C PRO A 13 -2.37 5.89 11.70
N THR A 14 -2.31 4.63 12.03
CA THR A 14 -1.05 3.95 12.31
C THR A 14 -0.32 3.69 10.98
N TYR A 15 0.93 4.07 10.89
CA TYR A 15 1.76 3.92 9.68
C TYR A 15 3.15 3.41 10.05
N LEU A 16 3.88 2.89 9.07
CA LEU A 16 5.29 2.54 9.18
C LEU A 16 6.13 3.72 8.70
N SER A 17 7.23 4.02 9.37
CA SER A 17 8.22 4.96 8.85
C SER A 17 8.87 4.41 7.58
N ALA A 18 9.49 5.28 6.77
CA ALA A 18 10.22 4.86 5.56
C ALA A 18 11.33 3.83 5.90
N ALA A 19 12.01 4.00 7.03
CA ALA A 19 13.00 3.03 7.51
C ALA A 19 12.38 1.67 7.83
N GLN A 20 11.23 1.64 8.50
CA GLN A 20 10.52 0.39 8.80
C GLN A 20 10.02 -0.30 7.54
N VAL A 21 9.48 0.45 6.56
CA VAL A 21 9.10 -0.11 5.25
C VAL A 21 10.31 -0.75 4.57
N ARG A 22 11.46 -0.07 4.59
CA ARG A 22 12.72 -0.60 4.03
C ARG A 22 13.12 -1.89 4.74
N THR A 23 13.13 -1.92 6.08
CA THR A 23 13.45 -3.13 6.87
C THR A 23 12.55 -4.31 6.49
N VAL A 24 11.23 -4.08 6.27
CA VAL A 24 10.31 -5.13 5.82
C VAL A 24 10.68 -5.65 4.43
N LEU A 25 11.01 -4.77 3.50
CA LEU A 25 11.41 -5.13 2.14
C LEU A 25 12.73 -5.91 2.12
N ASP A 26 13.71 -5.44 2.88
CA ASP A 26 15.04 -6.06 2.99
C ASP A 26 14.98 -7.45 3.67
N GLY A 27 14.00 -7.67 4.53
CA GLY A 27 13.73 -8.97 5.17
C GLY A 27 13.15 -10.04 4.25
N CYS A 28 12.88 -9.73 2.96
CA CYS A 28 12.43 -10.72 1.98
C CYS A 28 13.61 -11.55 1.45
N ASP A 29 13.53 -12.86 1.55
CA ASP A 29 14.51 -13.78 0.95
C ASP A 29 14.34 -13.84 -0.58
N ARG A 30 14.98 -12.90 -1.29
CA ARG A 30 14.92 -12.82 -2.75
C ARG A 30 15.66 -13.93 -3.48
N ALA A 31 16.33 -14.85 -2.78
CA ALA A 31 16.89 -16.06 -3.38
C ALA A 31 15.80 -17.11 -3.64
N SER A 32 14.76 -17.17 -2.81
CA SER A 32 13.66 -18.11 -2.96
C SER A 32 12.54 -17.59 -3.88
N SER A 33 11.82 -18.49 -4.54
CA SER A 33 10.63 -18.19 -5.37
C SER A 33 9.55 -17.46 -4.58
N THR A 34 9.28 -17.92 -3.36
CA THR A 34 8.30 -17.32 -2.46
C THR A 34 8.72 -15.91 -2.04
N GLY A 35 9.98 -15.74 -1.70
CA GLY A 35 10.49 -14.43 -1.29
C GLY A 35 10.51 -13.41 -2.43
N ARG A 36 10.82 -13.81 -3.68
CA ARG A 36 10.67 -12.93 -4.87
C ARG A 36 9.22 -12.49 -5.07
N ARG A 37 8.27 -13.43 -4.93
CA ARG A 37 6.84 -13.11 -4.99
C ARG A 37 6.44 -12.11 -3.91
N ASP A 38 6.78 -12.39 -2.68
CA ASP A 38 6.39 -11.60 -1.53
C ASP A 38 7.03 -10.19 -1.59
N TYR A 39 8.29 -10.10 -2.04
CA TYR A 39 8.96 -8.84 -2.29
C TYR A 39 8.25 -8.00 -3.36
N ALA A 40 7.89 -8.60 -4.51
CA ALA A 40 7.15 -7.90 -5.56
C ALA A 40 5.77 -7.41 -5.08
N ILE A 41 5.05 -8.23 -4.32
CA ILE A 41 3.78 -7.85 -3.69
C ILE A 41 3.97 -6.65 -2.75
N LEU A 42 4.97 -6.69 -1.88
CA LEU A 42 5.26 -5.61 -0.93
C LEU A 42 5.70 -4.32 -1.62
N MET A 43 6.41 -4.41 -2.73
CA MET A 43 6.76 -3.26 -3.57
C MET A 43 5.49 -2.59 -4.14
N LEU A 44 4.54 -3.36 -4.66
CA LEU A 44 3.25 -2.82 -5.14
C LEU A 44 2.45 -2.15 -4.00
N LEU A 45 2.43 -2.76 -2.82
CA LEU A 45 1.74 -2.21 -1.65
C LEU A 45 2.38 -0.92 -1.14
N SER A 46 3.72 -0.88 -1.07
CA SER A 46 4.46 0.22 -0.43
C SER A 46 4.76 1.38 -1.37
N LYS A 47 5.01 1.12 -2.65
CA LYS A 47 5.38 2.14 -3.63
C LYS A 47 4.21 2.69 -4.43
N LEU A 48 3.24 1.83 -4.76
CA LEU A 48 2.04 2.21 -5.50
C LEU A 48 0.80 2.35 -4.60
N GLY A 49 0.90 1.92 -3.34
CA GLY A 49 -0.21 2.00 -2.40
C GLY A 49 -1.43 1.16 -2.82
N LEU A 50 -1.25 0.11 -3.60
CA LEU A 50 -2.35 -0.73 -4.05
C LEU A 50 -3.07 -1.39 -2.87
N ARG A 51 -4.37 -1.64 -3.04
CA ARG A 51 -5.13 -2.41 -2.06
C ARG A 51 -4.83 -3.89 -2.21
N ALA A 52 -4.91 -4.63 -1.12
CA ALA A 52 -4.66 -6.08 -1.11
C ALA A 52 -5.46 -6.84 -2.20
N ASN A 53 -6.71 -6.47 -2.41
CA ASN A 53 -7.54 -7.12 -3.42
C ASN A 53 -7.14 -6.71 -4.85
N GLU A 54 -6.70 -5.48 -5.04
CA GLU A 54 -6.16 -5.01 -6.34
C GLU A 54 -4.93 -5.84 -6.71
N VAL A 55 -3.98 -6.04 -5.78
CA VAL A 55 -2.80 -6.88 -6.00
C VAL A 55 -3.18 -8.35 -6.26
N ALA A 56 -4.15 -8.90 -5.51
CA ALA A 56 -4.57 -10.30 -5.66
C ALA A 56 -5.21 -10.59 -7.02
N THR A 57 -5.86 -9.60 -7.64
CA THR A 57 -6.60 -9.74 -8.89
C THR A 57 -5.86 -9.23 -10.12
N LEU A 58 -4.62 -8.73 -9.97
CA LEU A 58 -3.77 -8.35 -11.11
C LEU A 58 -3.51 -9.57 -11.99
N THR A 59 -3.57 -9.35 -13.29
CA THR A 59 -3.26 -10.36 -14.31
C THR A 59 -2.02 -9.97 -15.10
N LEU A 60 -1.46 -10.91 -15.85
CA LEU A 60 -0.34 -10.67 -16.76
C LEU A 60 -0.71 -9.65 -17.84
N ASP A 61 -1.99 -9.60 -18.23
CA ASP A 61 -2.51 -8.70 -19.25
C ASP A 61 -2.72 -7.26 -18.74
N ASP A 62 -2.71 -7.08 -17.43
CA ASP A 62 -2.84 -5.75 -16.83
C ASP A 62 -1.50 -4.98 -16.83
N VAL A 63 -0.39 -5.57 -17.31
CA VAL A 63 0.93 -4.93 -17.33
C VAL A 63 1.36 -4.64 -18.77
N ASP A 64 1.44 -3.37 -19.11
CA ASP A 64 2.04 -2.91 -20.37
C ASP A 64 3.52 -2.58 -20.14
N TRP A 65 4.38 -3.54 -20.49
CA TRP A 65 5.84 -3.39 -20.35
C TRP A 65 6.45 -2.36 -21.31
N ARG A 66 5.80 -2.07 -22.44
CA ARG A 66 6.26 -1.08 -23.39
C ARG A 66 5.98 0.33 -22.94
N ALA A 67 4.77 0.56 -22.42
CA ALA A 67 4.38 1.83 -21.84
C ALA A 67 4.96 2.04 -20.43
N GLY A 68 5.40 0.97 -19.75
CA GLY A 68 5.80 1.03 -18.35
C GLY A 68 4.63 1.32 -17.41
N GLU A 69 3.46 0.81 -17.75
CA GLU A 69 2.22 1.08 -17.04
C GLU A 69 1.53 -0.21 -16.57
N MET A 70 0.75 -0.08 -15.50
CA MET A 70 -0.08 -1.15 -14.96
C MET A 70 -1.53 -0.69 -14.90
N LEU A 71 -2.43 -1.52 -15.43
CA LEU A 71 -3.86 -1.28 -15.40
C LEU A 71 -4.45 -1.83 -14.09
N VAL A 72 -4.79 -0.96 -13.16
CA VAL A 72 -5.37 -1.35 -11.88
C VAL A 72 -6.88 -1.23 -11.90
N ARG A 73 -7.56 -2.27 -11.42
CA ARG A 73 -9.01 -2.34 -11.35
C ARG A 73 -9.50 -1.74 -10.03
N ALA A 74 -9.99 -0.52 -10.08
CA ALA A 74 -10.60 0.14 -8.94
C ALA A 74 -12.03 -0.37 -8.67
N LYS A 75 -12.55 -0.12 -7.47
CA LYS A 75 -13.94 -0.47 -7.08
C LYS A 75 -14.95 0.17 -8.05
N GLY A 76 -15.86 -0.62 -8.62
CA GLY A 76 -16.91 -0.14 -9.52
C GLY A 76 -16.57 -0.23 -11.00
N ARG A 77 -15.78 -1.21 -11.45
CA ARG A 77 -15.38 -1.46 -12.84
C ARG A 77 -14.51 -0.37 -13.49
N GLN A 78 -14.14 0.67 -12.79
CA GLN A 78 -13.18 1.65 -13.29
C GLN A 78 -11.79 1.02 -13.37
N ARG A 79 -11.09 1.29 -14.48
CA ARG A 79 -9.70 0.92 -14.67
C ARG A 79 -8.89 2.21 -14.75
N ALA A 80 -7.72 2.23 -14.18
CA ALA A 80 -6.81 3.33 -14.31
C ALA A 80 -5.40 2.83 -14.59
N ALA A 81 -4.75 3.43 -15.57
CA ALA A 81 -3.34 3.20 -15.85
C ALA A 81 -2.51 3.89 -14.77
N MET A 82 -1.51 3.20 -14.27
CA MET A 82 -0.59 3.68 -13.27
C MET A 82 0.83 3.42 -13.75
N PRO A 83 1.73 4.42 -13.78
CA PRO A 83 3.11 4.21 -14.14
C PRO A 83 3.79 3.27 -13.14
N ILE A 84 4.62 2.38 -13.65
CA ILE A 84 5.38 1.41 -12.85
C ILE A 84 6.79 1.99 -12.61
N PRO A 85 7.16 2.36 -11.37
CA PRO A 85 8.52 2.74 -11.04
C PRO A 85 9.50 1.61 -11.39
N LEU A 86 10.71 1.97 -11.78
CA LEU A 86 11.72 1.01 -12.26
C LEU A 86 12.01 -0.11 -11.24
N ASP A 87 12.10 0.24 -9.96
CA ASP A 87 12.35 -0.70 -8.86
C ASP A 87 11.19 -1.68 -8.66
N VAL A 88 9.94 -1.22 -8.84
CA VAL A 88 8.73 -2.07 -8.80
C VAL A 88 8.72 -3.00 -10.01
N GLY A 89 8.96 -2.46 -11.20
CA GLY A 89 9.04 -3.24 -12.45
C GLY A 89 10.10 -4.34 -12.37
N ALA A 90 11.30 -4.00 -11.89
CA ALA A 90 12.37 -4.95 -11.68
C ALA A 90 12.01 -6.09 -10.72
N ALA A 91 11.30 -5.76 -9.62
CA ALA A 91 10.83 -6.76 -8.66
C ALA A 91 9.81 -7.73 -9.28
N VAL A 92 8.86 -7.20 -10.06
CA VAL A 92 7.85 -8.01 -10.76
C VAL A 92 8.50 -8.91 -11.80
N VAL A 93 9.44 -8.37 -12.61
CA VAL A 93 10.18 -9.16 -13.61
C VAL A 93 10.99 -10.27 -12.95
N ALA A 94 11.70 -9.99 -11.85
CA ALA A 94 12.46 -11.00 -11.12
C ALA A 94 11.55 -12.14 -10.61
N TYR A 95 10.35 -11.81 -10.14
CA TYR A 95 9.38 -12.82 -9.77
C TYR A 95 8.88 -13.62 -10.97
N LEU A 96 8.51 -12.96 -12.05
CA LEU A 96 7.98 -13.63 -13.26
C LEU A 96 8.99 -14.60 -13.88
N ARG A 97 10.25 -14.18 -13.94
CA ARG A 97 11.33 -14.95 -14.57
C ARG A 97 11.80 -16.12 -13.69
N ASP A 98 12.05 -15.85 -12.40
CA ASP A 98 12.81 -16.76 -11.55
C ASP A 98 12.01 -17.21 -10.30
N GLY A 99 10.76 -16.77 -10.14
CA GLY A 99 9.96 -17.05 -8.93
C GLY A 99 8.58 -17.60 -9.21
N ARG A 100 7.97 -17.27 -10.35
CA ARG A 100 6.60 -17.68 -10.64
C ARG A 100 6.56 -19.15 -11.08
N PRO A 101 5.82 -20.02 -10.37
CA PRO A 101 5.64 -21.41 -10.80
C PRO A 101 4.96 -21.46 -12.17
N LYS A 102 5.21 -22.52 -12.94
CA LYS A 102 4.46 -22.81 -14.17
C LYS A 102 2.97 -22.94 -13.81
N SER A 103 2.13 -22.18 -14.48
CA SER A 103 0.69 -22.13 -14.24
C SER A 103 -0.02 -21.70 -15.52
N SER A 104 -1.17 -22.29 -15.77
CA SER A 104 -2.07 -21.88 -16.87
C SER A 104 -2.91 -20.65 -16.54
N CYS A 105 -2.97 -20.24 -15.28
CA CYS A 105 -3.76 -19.07 -14.88
C CYS A 105 -3.09 -17.75 -15.26
N ARG A 106 -3.91 -16.73 -15.54
CA ARG A 106 -3.46 -15.42 -16.01
C ARG A 106 -3.14 -14.45 -14.86
N GLU A 107 -3.44 -14.82 -13.61
CA GLU A 107 -3.11 -13.98 -12.46
C GLU A 107 -1.61 -13.75 -12.36
N LEU A 108 -1.21 -12.50 -12.11
CA LEU A 108 0.19 -12.11 -11.97
C LEU A 108 0.86 -12.90 -10.84
N PHE A 109 0.21 -12.94 -9.66
CA PHE A 109 0.69 -13.64 -8.49
C PHE A 109 -0.08 -14.92 -8.25
N VAL A 110 0.65 -16.02 -8.10
CA VAL A 110 0.09 -17.34 -7.83
C VAL A 110 0.61 -17.92 -6.51
N ARG A 111 -0.10 -18.91 -6.01
CA ARG A 111 0.30 -19.66 -4.81
C ARG A 111 1.61 -20.41 -5.07
N SER A 112 2.51 -20.40 -4.09
CA SER A 112 3.78 -21.16 -4.18
C SER A 112 3.56 -22.66 -4.06
N LEU A 113 2.53 -23.09 -3.33
CA LEU A 113 2.13 -24.49 -3.19
C LEU A 113 1.02 -24.83 -4.19
N ALA A 114 1.07 -26.04 -4.72
CA ALA A 114 0.05 -26.54 -5.62
C ALA A 114 -1.35 -26.57 -4.96
N PRO A 115 -2.40 -26.35 -5.74
CA PRO A 115 -2.40 -25.94 -7.14
C PRO A 115 -1.90 -24.52 -7.29
N HIS A 116 -1.04 -24.27 -8.33
CA HIS A 116 -0.46 -22.95 -8.62
C HIS A 116 -1.48 -22.03 -9.33
N ILE A 117 -2.45 -21.58 -8.57
CA ILE A 117 -3.53 -20.69 -9.01
C ILE A 117 -3.41 -19.33 -8.32
N GLY A 118 -4.10 -18.32 -8.86
CA GLY A 118 -4.18 -16.99 -8.27
C GLY A 118 -4.74 -16.99 -6.85
N PHE A 119 -4.58 -15.90 -6.17
CA PHE A 119 -5.17 -15.72 -4.84
C PHE A 119 -6.68 -15.46 -4.96
N ARG A 120 -7.48 -16.15 -4.13
CA ARG A 120 -8.94 -15.97 -4.13
C ARG A 120 -9.38 -14.58 -3.68
N SER A 121 -8.58 -13.92 -2.86
CA SER A 121 -8.91 -12.60 -2.29
C SER A 121 -7.66 -11.89 -1.74
N GLY A 122 -7.82 -10.62 -1.40
CA GLY A 122 -6.79 -9.81 -0.74
C GLY A 122 -6.37 -10.30 0.65
N SER A 123 -7.08 -11.28 1.25
CA SER A 123 -6.71 -11.82 2.57
C SER A 123 -5.32 -12.47 2.56
N ALA A 124 -4.99 -13.18 1.48
CA ALA A 124 -3.67 -13.80 1.32
C ALA A 124 -2.57 -12.73 1.23
N ILE A 125 -2.80 -11.67 0.47
CA ILE A 125 -1.89 -10.53 0.36
C ILE A 125 -1.72 -9.83 1.73
N THR A 126 -2.81 -9.68 2.46
CA THR A 126 -2.82 -9.13 3.82
C THR A 126 -1.98 -9.99 4.79
N MET A 127 -2.08 -11.32 4.65
CA MET A 127 -1.29 -12.26 5.45
C MET A 127 0.20 -12.20 5.10
N ILE A 128 0.56 -12.13 3.80
CA ILE A 128 1.95 -11.94 3.34
C ILE A 128 2.54 -10.67 3.95
N ALA A 129 1.82 -9.56 3.85
CA ALA A 129 2.23 -8.28 4.42
C ALA A 129 2.41 -8.32 5.94
N LYS A 130 1.53 -9.03 6.65
CA LYS A 130 1.63 -9.25 8.10
C LYS A 130 2.87 -10.06 8.46
N ILE A 131 3.07 -11.21 7.81
CA ILE A 131 4.21 -12.10 8.08
C ILE A 131 5.53 -11.39 7.79
N ALA A 132 5.63 -10.67 6.67
CA ALA A 132 6.85 -9.93 6.32
C ALA A 132 7.19 -8.87 7.39
N ARG A 133 6.19 -8.14 7.87
CA ARG A 133 6.37 -7.16 8.95
C ARG A 133 6.80 -7.81 10.27
N GLU A 134 6.19 -8.94 10.65
CA GLU A 134 6.53 -9.67 11.88
C GLU A 134 7.94 -10.24 11.82
N ARG A 135 8.39 -10.75 10.65
CA ARG A 135 9.78 -11.19 10.42
C ARG A 135 10.78 -10.05 10.57
N ALA A 136 10.41 -8.84 10.15
CA ALA A 136 11.20 -7.63 10.34
C ALA A 136 11.22 -7.12 11.80
N GLY A 137 10.61 -7.86 12.75
CA GLY A 137 10.53 -7.48 14.16
C GLY A 137 9.56 -6.34 14.47
N ILE A 138 8.77 -5.90 13.50
CA ILE A 138 7.86 -4.77 13.64
C ILE A 138 6.50 -5.27 14.15
N ARG A 139 6.26 -5.07 15.45
CA ARG A 139 5.06 -5.53 16.19
C ARG A 139 4.15 -4.36 16.57
N GLY A 140 3.00 -4.65 17.19
CA GLY A 140 2.08 -3.61 17.68
C GLY A 140 1.03 -3.12 16.69
N TYR A 141 1.00 -3.66 15.47
CA TYR A 141 0.09 -3.26 14.38
C TYR A 141 -0.97 -4.35 14.09
N ALA A 142 -1.59 -4.89 15.12
CA ALA A 142 -2.34 -6.16 15.06
C ALA A 142 -3.48 -6.24 14.03
N ARG A 143 -4.05 -5.11 13.58
CA ARG A 143 -5.22 -5.10 12.67
C ARG A 143 -4.96 -4.46 11.31
N GLN A 144 -3.70 -4.15 10.97
CA GLN A 144 -3.40 -3.33 9.79
C GLN A 144 -2.52 -4.08 8.76
N GLY A 145 -2.93 -5.24 8.27
CA GLY A 145 -2.20 -6.00 7.26
C GLY A 145 -1.64 -5.14 6.11
N ALA A 146 -2.08 -5.38 4.88
CA ALA A 146 -1.62 -4.63 3.71
C ALA A 146 -1.95 -3.12 3.75
N HIS A 147 -3.02 -2.71 4.43
CA HIS A 147 -3.42 -1.30 4.51
C HIS A 147 -2.38 -0.38 5.15
N ILE A 148 -1.54 -0.91 6.04
CA ILE A 148 -0.51 -0.11 6.71
C ILE A 148 0.47 0.49 5.70
N PHE A 149 0.86 -0.26 4.66
CA PHE A 149 1.78 0.23 3.61
C PHE A 149 1.19 1.40 2.85
N ARG A 150 -0.10 1.33 2.53
CA ARG A 150 -0.81 2.43 1.87
C ARG A 150 -0.91 3.67 2.75
N HIS A 151 -1.17 3.50 4.05
CA HIS A 151 -1.13 4.60 5.02
C HIS A 151 0.27 5.19 5.15
N SER A 152 1.30 4.36 5.15
CA SER A 152 2.69 4.79 5.19
C SER A 152 3.06 5.63 3.98
N LEU A 153 2.70 5.17 2.76
CA LEU A 153 2.93 5.91 1.53
C LEU A 153 2.22 7.28 1.57
N ALA A 154 0.94 7.31 1.93
CA ALA A 154 0.20 8.56 2.01
C ALA A 154 0.79 9.55 3.03
N THR A 155 1.24 9.05 4.18
CA THR A 155 1.90 9.87 5.21
C THR A 155 3.25 10.40 4.74
N GLU A 156 4.02 9.58 4.04
CA GLU A 156 5.32 9.99 3.49
C GLU A 156 5.16 11.06 2.41
N LEU A 157 4.21 10.88 1.49
CA LEU A 157 3.88 11.88 0.47
C LEU A 157 3.45 13.21 1.09
N LEU A 158 2.62 13.16 2.13
CA LEU A 158 2.19 14.37 2.84
C LEU A 158 3.39 15.10 3.47
N ARG A 159 4.30 14.36 4.11
CA ARG A 159 5.53 14.91 4.70
C ARG A 159 6.49 15.47 3.67
N SER A 160 6.47 14.93 2.46
CA SER A 160 7.25 15.43 1.32
C SER A 160 6.60 16.64 0.64
N GLY A 161 5.48 17.14 1.18
CA GLY A 161 4.81 18.34 0.70
C GLY A 161 3.71 18.11 -0.34
N ALA A 162 3.35 16.86 -0.64
CA ALA A 162 2.24 16.57 -1.53
C ALA A 162 0.91 17.02 -0.91
N THR A 163 0.04 17.61 -1.73
CA THR A 163 -1.29 18.03 -1.31
C THR A 163 -2.21 16.83 -1.07
N LEU A 164 -3.23 17.00 -0.24
CA LEU A 164 -4.25 15.97 -0.03
C LEU A 164 -4.98 15.59 -1.33
N SER A 165 -5.10 16.53 -2.26
CA SER A 165 -5.70 16.29 -3.58
C SER A 165 -4.84 15.33 -4.40
N GLU A 166 -3.53 15.58 -4.51
CA GLU A 166 -2.58 14.71 -5.22
C GLU A 166 -2.52 13.31 -4.62
N ILE A 167 -2.46 13.23 -3.28
CA ILE A 167 -2.51 11.94 -2.57
C ILE A 167 -3.83 11.22 -2.86
N GLY A 168 -4.96 11.95 -2.85
CA GLY A 168 -6.28 11.40 -3.17
C GLY A 168 -6.36 10.85 -4.59
N GLN A 169 -5.78 11.56 -5.56
CA GLN A 169 -5.68 11.13 -6.96
C GLN A 169 -4.81 9.89 -7.11
N LEU A 170 -3.60 9.91 -6.57
CA LEU A 170 -2.66 8.78 -6.63
C LEU A 170 -3.26 7.51 -6.03
N LEU A 171 -3.92 7.66 -4.89
CA LEU A 171 -4.49 6.53 -4.16
C LEU A 171 -5.94 6.20 -4.59
N TRP A 172 -6.52 6.93 -5.55
CA TRP A 172 -7.91 6.78 -6.02
C TRP A 172 -8.91 6.68 -4.87
N HIS A 173 -8.87 7.66 -3.98
CA HIS A 173 -9.86 7.78 -2.93
C HIS A 173 -11.17 8.32 -3.50
N LYS A 174 -12.26 7.57 -3.32
CA LYS A 174 -13.61 8.03 -3.74
C LYS A 174 -14.16 9.18 -2.91
N SER A 175 -13.61 9.41 -1.72
CA SER A 175 -14.08 10.44 -0.80
C SER A 175 -12.91 11.24 -0.27
N HIS A 176 -13.06 12.55 -0.30
CA HIS A 176 -12.15 13.50 0.36
C HIS A 176 -11.98 13.21 1.85
N ASP A 177 -12.98 12.60 2.51
CA ASP A 177 -12.90 12.24 3.93
C ASP A 177 -11.86 11.16 4.20
N THR A 178 -11.65 10.23 3.25
CA THR A 178 -10.59 9.22 3.37
C THR A 178 -9.21 9.87 3.35
N THR A 179 -9.03 10.91 2.54
CA THR A 179 -7.76 11.63 2.42
C THR A 179 -7.56 12.57 3.62
N ARG A 180 -8.61 13.18 4.16
CA ARG A 180 -8.58 14.02 5.37
C ARG A 180 -8.02 13.30 6.61
N ASN A 181 -8.14 11.99 6.69
CA ASN A 181 -7.55 11.22 7.79
C ASN A 181 -6.03 11.38 7.87
N TYR A 182 -5.36 11.65 6.75
CA TYR A 182 -3.92 11.89 6.71
C TYR A 182 -3.54 13.29 7.19
N ALA A 183 -4.40 14.29 7.01
CA ALA A 183 -4.16 15.63 7.53
C ALA A 183 -3.98 15.65 9.06
N LYS A 184 -4.59 14.70 9.78
CA LYS A 184 -4.44 14.57 11.23
C LYS A 184 -3.07 14.05 11.67
N VAL A 185 -2.29 13.48 10.76
CA VAL A 185 -0.96 12.90 11.08
C VAL A 185 0.12 13.98 11.14
N ASP A 186 -0.09 15.09 10.45
CA ASP A 186 0.87 16.19 10.43
C ASP A 186 0.44 17.35 11.35
N ILE A 187 0.41 17.06 12.65
CA ILE A 187 0.14 18.07 13.70
C ILE A 187 1.22 19.16 13.70
N GLY A 188 2.44 18.85 13.25
CA GLY A 188 3.53 19.81 13.13
C GLY A 188 3.26 20.88 12.07
N ALA A 189 2.86 20.46 10.86
CA ALA A 189 2.48 21.38 9.78
C ALA A 189 1.20 22.15 10.13
N LEU A 190 0.22 21.51 10.79
CA LEU A 190 -0.99 22.19 11.26
C LEU A 190 -0.69 23.25 12.33
N ARG A 191 0.29 23.02 13.22
CA ARG A 191 0.72 24.04 14.22
C ARG A 191 1.42 25.22 13.56
N ALA A 192 2.18 25.01 12.50
CA ALA A 192 2.82 26.10 11.75
C ALA A 192 1.81 26.97 11.00
N LEU A 193 0.63 26.43 10.66
CA LEU A 193 -0.48 27.15 10.03
C LEU A 193 -1.46 27.76 11.04
N SER A 194 -1.38 27.39 12.33
CA SER A 194 -2.17 28.04 13.36
C SER A 194 -1.59 29.42 13.61
N LEU A 195 -2.24 30.44 13.07
CA LEU A 195 -2.03 31.83 13.46
C LEU A 195 -2.14 31.92 14.99
N SER A 196 -1.23 32.64 15.63
CA SER A 196 -1.33 32.98 17.05
C SER A 196 -2.73 33.51 17.32
N TRP A 197 -3.46 32.85 18.24
CA TRP A 197 -4.80 33.27 18.62
C TRP A 197 -4.73 34.72 19.16
N PRO A 198 -5.50 35.67 18.58
CA PRO A 198 -5.54 37.04 19.10
C PRO A 198 -6.28 37.02 20.45
N GLY A 199 -5.52 36.95 21.55
CA GLY A 199 -6.08 36.91 22.91
C GLY A 199 -5.23 36.21 23.96
N GLY A 200 -4.04 35.74 23.65
CA GLY A 200 -3.10 35.16 24.60
C GLY A 200 -2.08 36.18 25.08
N ALA A 201 -2.52 37.26 25.71
CA ALA A 201 -1.66 38.16 26.48
C ALA A 201 -2.38 38.51 27.76
N GLN A 202 -1.99 37.94 28.85
CA GLN A 202 -1.63 38.53 30.15
C GLN A 202 -1.42 37.41 31.15
#